data_370b400a3f3ffa7f2b28222e83a61982
#
_entry.id   370b400a3f3ffa7f2b28222e83a61982
#
_cell.length_a   1.000
_cell.length_b   1.000
_cell.length_c   1.000
_cell.angle_alpha   90.00
_cell.angle_beta   90.00
_cell.angle_gamma   90.00
#
_symmetry.space_group_name_H-M   'P 1'
#
loop_
_entity.id
_entity.type
_entity.pdbx_description
1 polymer ?
#
loop_
_entity_poly.entity_id
_entity_poly.type
_entity_poly.pdbx_seq_one_letter_code
_entity_poly.pdbx_strand_id
1 'polypeptide(L)'
;MPKEKFVDPRKEFRSQRPETHEEWQARMGGEVLAVVRSGLYLDFRFLDMALSALTPTPDERCGVLATDGRILCYQPSALLRLYKQNPKYLNRLYLHTIFHCVFRHLWMKGRRDPRLWGLACDIAVENVIDGLNRSSVKRPLTYVRQNAYGSIAAEGKVVAAAPAYRWLV
;
A
#
# COMPACT_ATOMS: atom_id res chain seq x y z
N MET A 1 38.14 -17.51 38.22
CA MET A 1 37.09 -16.48 38.08
C MET A 1 37.44 -15.62 36.90
N PRO A 2 36.61 -15.56 35.83
CA PRO A 2 36.86 -14.69 34.69
C PRO A 2 36.62 -13.23 35.13
N LYS A 3 37.58 -12.36 34.84
CA LYS A 3 37.45 -10.92 35.07
C LYS A 3 36.46 -10.36 34.09
N GLU A 4 35.29 -9.89 34.55
CA GLU A 4 34.37 -9.09 33.75
C GLU A 4 35.11 -7.86 33.22
N LYS A 5 35.15 -7.71 31.92
CA LYS A 5 35.70 -6.51 31.27
C LYS A 5 34.70 -5.37 31.53
N PHE A 6 35.10 -4.42 32.35
CA PHE A 6 34.39 -3.17 32.51
C PHE A 6 34.30 -2.47 31.14
N VAL A 7 33.10 -2.39 30.59
CA VAL A 7 32.80 -1.60 29.35
C VAL A 7 32.46 -0.20 29.83
N ASP A 8 33.29 0.77 29.45
CA ASP A 8 33.07 2.18 29.75
C ASP A 8 31.80 2.67 29.07
N PRO A 9 30.73 3.05 29.78
CA PRO A 9 29.46 3.50 29.18
C PRO A 9 29.61 4.73 28.26
N ARG A 10 30.68 5.51 28.41
CA ARG A 10 30.96 6.68 27.58
C ARG A 10 31.45 6.30 26.18
N LYS A 11 31.95 5.07 25.97
CA LYS A 11 32.35 4.58 24.65
C LYS A 11 31.15 4.18 23.79
N GLU A 12 30.06 3.72 24.37
CA GLU A 12 28.81 3.43 23.65
C GLU A 12 28.12 4.70 23.15
N PHE A 13 28.17 5.80 23.92
CA PHE A 13 27.59 7.08 23.50
C PHE A 13 28.37 7.77 22.36
N ARG A 14 29.62 7.40 22.11
CA ARG A 14 30.45 8.03 21.05
C ARG A 14 30.33 7.39 19.68
N SER A 15 29.66 6.26 19.53
CA SER A 15 29.60 5.53 18.26
C SER A 15 28.33 5.78 17.41
N GLN A 16 27.34 6.49 17.97
CA GLN A 16 26.11 6.79 17.21
C GLN A 16 26.24 8.21 16.60
N ARG A 17 26.53 8.28 15.30
CA ARG A 17 26.35 9.53 14.58
C ARG A 17 24.87 9.95 14.69
N PRO A 18 24.56 11.26 14.74
CA PRO A 18 23.19 11.72 14.73
C PRO A 18 22.50 11.23 13.47
N GLU A 19 21.26 10.75 13.64
CA GLU A 19 20.39 10.31 12.53
C GLU A 19 20.23 11.48 11.53
N THR A 20 20.41 11.21 10.24
CA THR A 20 20.16 12.22 9.20
C THR A 20 18.65 12.43 9.03
N HIS A 21 18.26 13.54 8.42
CA HIS A 21 16.84 13.82 8.14
C HIS A 21 16.21 12.72 7.25
N GLU A 22 16.94 12.22 6.26
CA GLU A 22 16.49 11.14 5.36
C GLU A 22 16.31 9.82 6.11
N GLU A 23 17.28 9.46 6.97
CA GLU A 23 17.18 8.26 7.83
C GLU A 23 15.98 8.35 8.77
N TRP A 24 15.76 9.52 9.37
CA TRP A 24 14.59 9.79 10.20
C TRP A 24 13.29 9.63 9.42
N GLN A 25 13.19 10.21 8.22
CA GLN A 25 12.00 10.06 7.37
C GLN A 25 11.74 8.60 6.99
N ALA A 26 12.78 7.85 6.64
CA ALA A 26 12.66 6.43 6.32
C ALA A 26 12.14 5.62 7.51
N ARG A 27 12.72 5.82 8.69
CA ARG A 27 12.28 5.17 9.93
C ARG A 27 10.83 5.53 10.27
N MET A 28 10.49 6.82 10.29
CA MET A 28 9.13 7.29 10.56
C MET A 28 8.12 6.78 9.54
N GLY A 29 8.49 6.70 8.27
CA GLY A 29 7.65 6.11 7.22
C GLY A 29 7.33 4.64 7.50
N GLY A 30 8.32 3.86 7.93
CA GLY A 30 8.12 2.47 8.36
C GLY A 30 7.18 2.34 9.56
N GLU A 31 7.32 3.20 10.58
CA GLU A 31 6.43 3.25 11.74
C GLU A 31 4.98 3.60 11.34
N VAL A 32 4.81 4.58 10.47
CA VAL A 32 3.48 4.94 9.92
C VAL A 32 2.85 3.76 9.19
N LEU A 33 3.61 3.04 8.36
CA LEU A 33 3.09 1.85 7.67
C LEU A 33 2.71 0.74 8.65
N ALA A 34 3.44 0.57 9.75
CA ALA A 34 3.08 -0.37 10.81
C ALA A 34 1.75 0.01 11.49
N VAL A 35 1.53 1.30 11.77
CA VAL A 35 0.27 1.82 12.32
C VAL A 35 -0.88 1.60 11.34
N VAL A 36 -0.70 1.94 10.05
CA VAL A 36 -1.68 1.71 8.98
C VAL A 36 -2.07 0.22 8.89
N ARG A 37 -1.08 -0.67 8.85
CA ARG A 37 -1.29 -2.12 8.82
C ARG A 37 -2.08 -2.60 10.04
N SER A 38 -1.71 -2.16 11.23
CA SER A 38 -2.40 -2.53 12.47
C SER A 38 -3.85 -2.05 12.48
N GLY A 39 -4.11 -0.83 12.01
CA GLY A 39 -5.47 -0.30 11.86
C GLY A 39 -6.30 -1.09 10.86
N LEU A 40 -5.73 -1.44 9.71
CA LEU A 40 -6.39 -2.27 8.70
C LEU A 40 -6.64 -3.70 9.21
N TYR A 41 -5.73 -4.27 10.00
CA TYR A 41 -5.92 -5.58 10.60
C TYR A 41 -7.15 -5.63 11.52
N LEU A 42 -7.42 -4.58 12.28
CA LEU A 42 -8.60 -4.53 13.14
C LEU A 42 -9.92 -4.61 12.35
N ASP A 43 -9.96 -3.98 11.17
CA ASP A 43 -11.14 -3.98 10.29
C ASP A 43 -11.23 -5.21 9.38
N PHE A 44 -10.08 -5.79 9.01
CA PHE A 44 -9.95 -6.84 7.99
C PHE A 44 -9.09 -8.01 8.46
N ARG A 45 -9.45 -8.63 9.60
CA ARG A 45 -8.69 -9.76 10.20
C ARG A 45 -8.46 -10.91 9.24
N PHE A 46 -9.37 -11.14 8.31
CA PHE A 46 -9.23 -12.18 7.28
C PHE A 46 -8.13 -11.90 6.24
N LEU A 47 -7.60 -10.67 6.21
CA LEU A 47 -6.47 -10.26 5.36
C LEU A 47 -5.13 -10.27 6.09
N ASP A 48 -5.02 -10.76 7.31
CA ASP A 48 -3.81 -10.70 8.13
C ASP A 48 -2.55 -11.12 7.38
N MET A 49 -2.59 -12.28 6.76
CA MET A 49 -1.46 -12.78 5.97
C MET A 49 -1.10 -11.86 4.79
N ALA A 50 -2.11 -11.33 4.09
CA ALA A 50 -1.87 -10.43 2.97
C ALA A 50 -1.29 -9.08 3.43
N LEU A 51 -1.83 -8.51 4.51
CA LEU A 51 -1.36 -7.25 5.09
C LEU A 51 0.08 -7.34 5.61
N SER A 52 0.55 -8.53 5.98
CA SER A 52 1.88 -8.78 6.53
C SER A 52 2.88 -9.32 5.50
N ALA A 53 2.42 -9.68 4.30
CA ALA A 53 3.23 -10.42 3.32
C ALA A 53 4.38 -9.60 2.72
N LEU A 54 4.23 -8.27 2.64
CA LEU A 54 5.20 -7.40 1.97
C LEU A 54 6.13 -6.75 2.98
N THR A 55 7.44 -6.69 2.66
CA THR A 55 8.44 -6.01 3.47
C THR A 55 8.50 -4.53 3.11
N PRO A 56 8.19 -3.59 4.04
CA PRO A 56 8.32 -2.16 3.79
C PRO A 56 9.77 -1.78 3.46
N THR A 57 9.97 -1.09 2.35
CA THR A 57 11.30 -0.70 1.86
C THR A 57 11.26 0.75 1.37
N PRO A 58 12.04 1.68 1.98
CA PRO A 58 12.12 3.05 1.51
C PRO A 58 12.87 3.14 0.18
N ASP A 59 12.33 3.91 -0.78
CA ASP A 59 12.99 4.23 -2.05
C ASP A 59 12.47 5.58 -2.56
N GLU A 60 13.35 6.56 -2.72
CA GLU A 60 13.01 7.91 -3.18
C GLU A 60 12.49 7.94 -4.63
N ARG A 61 12.75 6.90 -5.42
CA ARG A 61 12.28 6.78 -6.82
C ARG A 61 10.86 6.20 -6.90
N CYS A 62 10.35 5.67 -5.81
CA CYS A 62 9.00 5.13 -5.73
C CYS A 62 7.97 6.27 -5.74
N GLY A 63 6.73 5.97 -6.13
CA GLY A 63 5.59 6.82 -5.76
C GLY A 63 5.32 6.74 -4.26
N VAL A 64 4.16 7.20 -3.81
CA VAL A 64 3.82 7.14 -2.37
C VAL A 64 3.91 5.71 -1.86
N LEU A 65 3.29 4.76 -2.58
CA LEU A 65 3.40 3.31 -2.37
C LEU A 65 3.44 2.59 -3.71
N ALA A 66 4.23 1.53 -3.79
CA ALA A 66 4.27 0.59 -4.91
C ALA A 66 4.69 -0.80 -4.43
N THR A 67 4.49 -1.82 -5.26
CA THR A 67 4.95 -3.19 -4.95
C THR A 67 5.34 -3.94 -6.20
N ASP A 68 6.32 -4.83 -6.04
CA ASP A 68 6.68 -5.86 -7.02
C ASP A 68 6.12 -7.26 -6.64
N GLY A 69 5.34 -7.32 -5.54
CA GLY A 69 4.80 -8.56 -4.98
C GLY A 69 5.67 -9.19 -3.89
N ARG A 70 6.82 -8.60 -3.54
CA ARG A 70 7.71 -9.00 -2.45
C ARG A 70 7.94 -7.91 -1.44
N ILE A 71 8.21 -6.70 -1.92
CA ILE A 71 8.41 -5.51 -1.10
C ILE A 71 7.24 -4.56 -1.24
N LEU A 72 7.01 -3.77 -0.20
CA LEU A 72 6.16 -2.58 -0.22
C LEU A 72 7.09 -1.37 -0.28
N CYS A 73 7.36 -0.91 -1.50
CA CYS A 73 8.19 0.26 -1.74
C CYS A 73 7.43 1.54 -1.37
N TYR A 74 8.07 2.47 -0.69
CA TYR A 74 7.47 3.75 -0.34
C TYR A 74 8.48 4.89 -0.42
N GLN A 75 8.01 6.06 -0.84
CA GLN A 75 8.78 7.31 -0.75
C GLN A 75 8.53 7.97 0.62
N PRO A 76 9.54 8.05 1.51
CA PRO A 76 9.36 8.48 2.89
C PRO A 76 8.68 9.85 3.03
N SER A 77 9.19 10.87 2.36
CA SER A 77 8.66 12.23 2.45
C SER A 77 7.22 12.36 1.94
N ALA A 78 6.89 11.70 0.82
CA ALA A 78 5.54 11.71 0.25
C ALA A 78 4.55 10.96 1.13
N LEU A 79 4.96 9.82 1.68
CA LEU A 79 4.14 9.01 2.59
C LEU A 79 3.81 9.78 3.88
N LEU A 80 4.80 10.39 4.52
CA LEU A 80 4.60 11.18 5.75
C LEU A 80 3.70 12.39 5.50
N ARG A 81 3.87 13.08 4.37
CA ARG A 81 3.01 14.19 3.97
C ARG A 81 1.57 13.73 3.77
N LEU A 82 1.36 12.61 3.06
CA LEU A 82 0.04 12.05 2.81
C LEU A 82 -0.64 11.62 4.12
N TYR A 83 0.09 10.95 5.00
CA TYR A 83 -0.42 10.54 6.31
C TYR A 83 -0.87 11.74 7.16
N LYS A 84 -0.06 12.80 7.19
CA LYS A 84 -0.40 14.05 7.89
C LYS A 84 -1.67 14.71 7.33
N GLN A 85 -1.85 14.67 6.01
CA GLN A 85 -3.00 15.29 5.35
C GLN A 85 -4.27 14.44 5.47
N ASN A 86 -4.16 13.14 5.26
CA ASN A 86 -5.32 12.23 5.25
C ASN A 86 -4.90 10.78 5.55
N PRO A 87 -4.89 10.38 6.84
CA PRO A 87 -4.58 9.01 7.23
C PRO A 87 -5.47 7.95 6.57
N LYS A 88 -6.77 8.23 6.41
CA LYS A 88 -7.71 7.30 5.77
C LYS A 88 -7.38 7.05 4.30
N TYR A 89 -6.86 8.06 3.62
CA TYR A 89 -6.42 7.88 2.24
C TYR A 89 -5.20 6.97 2.15
N LEU A 90 -4.28 7.08 3.11
CA LEU A 90 -3.13 6.17 3.18
C LEU A 90 -3.56 4.73 3.51
N ASN A 91 -4.53 4.54 4.42
CA ASN A 91 -5.12 3.22 4.68
C ASN A 91 -5.68 2.60 3.40
N ARG A 92 -6.45 3.40 2.62
CA ARG A 92 -7.00 2.95 1.35
C ARG A 92 -5.90 2.61 0.34
N LEU A 93 -4.88 3.45 0.20
CA LEU A 93 -3.76 3.23 -0.71
C LEU A 93 -2.97 1.96 -0.35
N TYR A 94 -2.75 1.73 0.95
CA TYR A 94 -2.12 0.50 1.43
C TYR A 94 -2.95 -0.74 1.02
N LEU A 95 -4.24 -0.74 1.33
CA LEU A 95 -5.14 -1.85 0.99
C LEU A 95 -5.23 -2.05 -0.53
N HIS A 96 -5.29 -0.97 -1.32
CA HIS A 96 -5.27 -0.98 -2.77
C HIS A 96 -4.02 -1.71 -3.30
N THR A 97 -2.85 -1.34 -2.79
CA THR A 97 -1.57 -1.97 -3.18
C THR A 97 -1.56 -3.48 -2.83
N ILE A 98 -2.05 -3.85 -1.65
CA ILE A 98 -2.16 -5.26 -1.25
C ILE A 98 -3.11 -6.03 -2.18
N PHE A 99 -4.26 -5.45 -2.56
CA PHE A 99 -5.20 -6.14 -3.45
C PHE A 99 -4.65 -6.40 -4.85
N HIS A 100 -3.73 -5.60 -5.36
CA HIS A 100 -3.04 -5.95 -6.60
C HIS A 100 -2.27 -7.27 -6.49
N CYS A 101 -1.71 -7.58 -5.33
CA CYS A 101 -1.05 -8.86 -5.07
C CYS A 101 -2.08 -9.98 -4.89
N VAL A 102 -3.12 -9.77 -4.07
CA VAL A 102 -4.18 -10.75 -3.79
C VAL A 102 -4.87 -11.19 -5.07
N PHE A 103 -5.19 -10.26 -5.98
CA PHE A 103 -5.82 -10.55 -7.26
C PHE A 103 -4.82 -10.92 -8.36
N ARG A 104 -3.53 -11.00 -8.05
CA ARG A 104 -2.45 -11.39 -8.96
C ARG A 104 -2.30 -10.49 -10.19
N HIS A 105 -2.71 -9.23 -10.10
CA HIS A 105 -2.71 -8.28 -11.21
C HIS A 105 -1.32 -8.08 -11.82
N LEU A 106 -0.27 -8.10 -11.01
CA LEU A 106 1.13 -7.95 -11.42
C LEU A 106 1.58 -9.06 -12.41
N TRP A 107 1.00 -10.26 -12.30
CA TRP A 107 1.41 -11.44 -13.07
C TRP A 107 0.43 -11.81 -14.20
N MET A 108 -0.75 -11.22 -14.21
CA MET A 108 -1.83 -11.60 -15.14
C MET A 108 -1.94 -10.70 -16.38
N LYS A 109 -1.03 -9.78 -16.59
CA LYS A 109 -1.07 -8.85 -17.72
C LYS A 109 -1.09 -9.57 -19.08
N GLY A 110 -0.23 -10.58 -19.28
CA GLY A 110 -0.09 -11.28 -20.54
C GLY A 110 0.32 -10.32 -21.68
N ARG A 111 -0.37 -10.40 -22.82
CA ARG A 111 -0.13 -9.56 -24.02
C ARG A 111 -0.94 -8.26 -24.06
N ARG A 112 -1.64 -7.90 -22.96
CA ARG A 112 -2.46 -6.68 -22.87
C ARG A 112 -1.60 -5.43 -22.85
N ASP A 113 -2.17 -4.32 -23.34
CA ASP A 113 -1.53 -3.01 -23.17
C ASP A 113 -1.29 -2.70 -21.69
N PRO A 114 -0.06 -2.33 -21.29
CA PRO A 114 0.28 -2.14 -19.86
C PRO A 114 -0.52 -1.03 -19.20
N ARG A 115 -0.81 0.08 -19.91
CA ARG A 115 -1.51 1.23 -19.33
C ARG A 115 -2.98 0.92 -19.13
N LEU A 116 -3.63 0.35 -20.14
CA LEU A 116 -5.03 -0.06 -20.06
C LEU A 116 -5.21 -1.20 -19.04
N TRP A 117 -4.25 -2.14 -18.97
CA TRP A 117 -4.29 -3.19 -17.95
C TRP A 117 -4.16 -2.62 -16.53
N GLY A 118 -3.26 -1.68 -16.29
CA GLY A 118 -3.12 -0.99 -15.01
C GLY A 118 -4.44 -0.34 -14.60
N LEU A 119 -5.03 0.49 -15.49
CA LEU A 119 -6.31 1.15 -15.23
C LEU A 119 -7.46 0.15 -14.96
N ALA A 120 -7.51 -0.95 -15.70
CA ALA A 120 -8.50 -2.00 -15.48
C ALA A 120 -8.36 -2.67 -14.10
N CYS A 121 -7.11 -2.90 -13.67
CA CYS A 121 -6.82 -3.42 -12.34
C CYS A 121 -7.21 -2.43 -11.24
N ASP A 122 -6.94 -1.14 -11.44
CA ASP A 122 -7.33 -0.08 -10.50
C ASP A 122 -8.86 0.01 -10.35
N ILE A 123 -9.60 -0.04 -11.47
CA ILE A 123 -11.07 -0.07 -11.46
C ILE A 123 -11.58 -1.27 -10.63
N ALA A 124 -11.01 -2.44 -10.84
CA ALA A 124 -11.41 -3.66 -10.13
C ALA A 124 -11.12 -3.56 -8.63
N VAL A 125 -9.93 -3.12 -8.25
CA VAL A 125 -9.52 -2.96 -6.84
C VAL A 125 -10.36 -1.91 -6.15
N GLU A 126 -10.53 -0.74 -6.77
CA GLU A 126 -11.34 0.35 -6.20
C GLU A 126 -12.80 -0.06 -6.00
N ASN A 127 -13.40 -0.83 -6.93
CA ASN A 127 -14.74 -1.37 -6.78
C ASN A 127 -14.86 -2.29 -5.56
N VAL A 128 -13.88 -3.16 -5.36
CA VAL A 128 -13.85 -4.05 -4.18
C VAL A 128 -13.74 -3.24 -2.89
N ILE A 129 -12.82 -2.27 -2.81
CA ILE A 129 -12.64 -1.45 -1.62
C ILE A 129 -13.89 -0.62 -1.31
N ASP A 130 -14.53 -0.05 -2.33
CA ASP A 130 -15.79 0.68 -2.15
C ASP A 130 -16.91 -0.24 -1.62
N GLY A 131 -16.95 -1.50 -2.04
CA GLY A 131 -17.89 -2.51 -1.57
C GLY A 131 -17.67 -2.99 -0.13
N LEU A 132 -16.46 -2.85 0.43
CA LEU A 132 -16.16 -3.23 1.81
C LEU A 132 -16.89 -2.36 2.84
N ASN A 133 -17.26 -1.14 2.49
CA ASN A 133 -18.03 -0.17 3.31
C ASN A 133 -17.47 0.01 4.73
N ARG A 134 -16.14 0.06 4.89
CA ARG A 134 -15.46 0.29 6.17
C ARG A 134 -15.01 1.74 6.30
N SER A 135 -15.24 2.34 7.48
CA SER A 135 -14.92 3.75 7.74
C SER A 135 -13.44 4.10 7.61
N SER A 136 -12.56 3.13 7.84
CA SER A 136 -11.09 3.29 7.76
C SER A 136 -10.58 3.51 6.34
N VAL A 137 -11.33 3.04 5.32
CA VAL A 137 -10.95 3.12 3.89
C VAL A 137 -12.02 3.79 3.03
N LYS A 138 -13.15 4.23 3.64
CA LYS A 138 -14.27 4.83 2.91
C LYS A 138 -13.86 6.16 2.28
N ARG A 139 -14.26 6.31 1.01
CA ARG A 139 -14.08 7.52 0.22
C ARG A 139 -15.38 7.83 -0.52
N PRO A 140 -15.75 9.10 -0.71
CA PRO A 140 -16.90 9.46 -1.55
C PRO A 140 -16.77 8.84 -2.94
N LEU A 141 -17.83 8.19 -3.40
CA LEU A 141 -17.89 7.60 -4.74
C LEU A 141 -17.98 8.73 -5.77
N THR A 142 -16.99 8.84 -6.64
CA THR A 142 -17.02 9.85 -7.72
C THR A 142 -17.87 9.36 -8.89
N TYR A 143 -18.41 10.32 -9.66
CA TYR A 143 -19.18 10.01 -10.87
C TYR A 143 -18.42 9.09 -11.84
N VAL A 144 -17.12 9.32 -12.02
CA VAL A 144 -16.27 8.50 -12.91
C VAL A 144 -16.25 7.04 -12.48
N ARG A 145 -16.03 6.77 -11.17
CA ARG A 145 -16.02 5.40 -10.64
C ARG A 145 -17.41 4.76 -10.73
N GLN A 146 -18.46 5.51 -10.36
CA GLN A 146 -19.83 5.03 -10.45
C GLN A 146 -20.21 4.65 -11.88
N ASN A 147 -19.88 5.49 -12.85
CA ASN A 147 -20.13 5.22 -14.26
C ASN A 147 -19.37 3.99 -14.76
N ALA A 148 -18.08 3.87 -14.44
CA ALA A 148 -17.28 2.71 -14.83
C ALA A 148 -17.87 1.40 -14.26
N TYR A 149 -18.19 1.39 -12.97
CA TYR A 149 -18.79 0.21 -12.31
C TYR A 149 -20.15 -0.15 -12.92
N GLY A 150 -21.01 0.86 -13.12
CA GLY A 150 -22.35 0.68 -13.70
C GLY A 150 -22.29 0.16 -15.14
N SER A 151 -21.41 0.71 -15.97
CA SER A 151 -21.25 0.29 -17.37
C SER A 151 -20.76 -1.16 -17.47
N ILE A 152 -19.78 -1.58 -16.68
CA ILE A 152 -19.28 -2.95 -16.65
C ILE A 152 -20.33 -3.92 -16.11
N ALA A 153 -21.08 -3.53 -15.07
CA ALA A 153 -22.14 -4.35 -14.49
C ALA A 153 -23.34 -4.50 -15.41
N ALA A 154 -23.70 -3.48 -16.21
CA ALA A 154 -24.79 -3.52 -17.16
C ALA A 154 -24.61 -4.60 -18.25
N GLU A 155 -23.36 -4.99 -18.53
CA GLU A 155 -23.06 -6.13 -19.41
C GLU A 155 -23.22 -7.50 -18.72
N GLY A 156 -23.82 -7.57 -17.53
CA GLY A 156 -23.94 -8.78 -16.74
C GLY A 156 -22.60 -9.32 -16.22
N LYS A 157 -21.57 -8.50 -16.15
CA LYS A 157 -20.22 -8.88 -15.75
C LYS A 157 -19.88 -8.39 -14.35
N VAL A 158 -19.09 -9.20 -13.63
CA VAL A 158 -18.46 -8.77 -12.38
C VAL A 158 -17.40 -7.72 -12.68
N VAL A 159 -17.32 -6.65 -11.88
CA VAL A 159 -16.29 -5.62 -12.01
C VAL A 159 -14.95 -6.18 -11.54
N ALA A 160 -14.25 -6.83 -12.47
CA ALA A 160 -12.93 -7.43 -12.28
C ALA A 160 -11.98 -6.94 -13.38
N ALA A 161 -10.66 -7.15 -13.22
CA ALA A 161 -9.65 -6.59 -14.13
C ALA A 161 -9.85 -7.01 -15.61
N ALA A 162 -10.19 -8.26 -15.90
CA ALA A 162 -10.37 -8.70 -17.27
C ALA A 162 -11.65 -8.16 -17.94
N PRO A 163 -12.84 -8.13 -17.31
CA PRO A 163 -13.99 -7.37 -17.81
C PRO A 163 -13.73 -5.87 -17.95
N ALA A 164 -13.10 -5.23 -16.98
CA ALA A 164 -12.76 -3.81 -17.03
C ALA A 164 -11.81 -3.51 -18.21
N TYR A 165 -10.83 -4.36 -18.46
CA TYR A 165 -9.95 -4.22 -19.61
C TYR A 165 -10.71 -4.28 -20.93
N ARG A 166 -11.65 -5.23 -21.10
CA ARG A 166 -12.48 -5.31 -22.33
C ARG A 166 -13.41 -4.12 -22.52
N TRP A 167 -13.84 -3.51 -21.41
CA TRP A 167 -14.64 -2.28 -21.46
C TRP A 167 -13.83 -1.06 -21.87
N LEU A 168 -12.50 -1.03 -21.60
CA LEU A 168 -11.58 0.05 -21.94
C LEU A 168 -11.07 0.00 -23.39
N VAL A 169 -11.10 -1.18 -24.03
CA VAL A 169 -10.64 -1.41 -25.41
C VAL A 169 -11.79 -1.28 -26.40
#